data_93dea2b4bd210ebd842d54d694ae6853
#
_entry.id   93dea2b4bd210ebd842d54d694ae6853
#
_cell.length_a   1.000
_cell.length_b   1.000
_cell.length_c   1.000
_cell.angle_alpha   90.00
_cell.angle_beta   90.00
_cell.angle_gamma   90.00
#
_symmetry.space_group_name_H-M   'P 1'
#
loop_
_entity.id
_entity.type
_entity.pdbx_description
1 polymer ?
#
loop_
_entity_poly.entity_id
_entity_poly.type
_entity_poly.pdbx_seq_one_letter_code
_entity_poly.pdbx_strand_id
1 'polypeptide(L)'
;MAFVPYWIDPATARQTIESGQAIVLDVTSPFIENAVKGKIPGALRVSPRAILDRNRHAVDLVNDLPDLSRDKTIIAYCTCADEEASTRLTRALRSQGYDAWLLEGGLPAWRAAGYPMELNRAVAA
;
A
#
# COMPACT_ATOMS: atom_id res chain seq x y z
N MET A 1 -17.28 10.02 -10.09
CA MET A 1 -16.87 9.45 -8.82
C MET A 1 -16.16 8.12 -9.07
N ALA A 2 -15.01 7.98 -8.47
CA ALA A 2 -14.24 6.76 -8.68
C ALA A 2 -14.77 5.65 -7.79
N PHE A 3 -15.25 4.58 -8.41
CA PHE A 3 -15.61 3.38 -7.70
C PHE A 3 -14.43 2.43 -7.73
N VAL A 4 -13.99 1.97 -6.56
CA VAL A 4 -12.87 1.03 -6.44
C VAL A 4 -13.44 -0.31 -6.00
N PRO A 5 -13.65 -1.26 -6.94
CA PRO A 5 -14.29 -2.52 -6.62
C PRO A 5 -13.37 -3.55 -5.95
N TYR A 6 -12.10 -3.21 -5.74
CA TYR A 6 -11.09 -4.13 -5.19
C TYR A 6 -10.55 -3.63 -3.85
N TRP A 7 -11.46 -3.30 -2.95
CA TRP A 7 -11.11 -2.96 -1.58
C TRP A 7 -11.07 -4.22 -0.73
N ILE A 8 -10.09 -4.26 0.18
CA ILE A 8 -9.98 -5.31 1.18
C ILE A 8 -10.11 -4.67 2.56
N ASP A 9 -10.96 -5.24 3.41
CA ASP A 9 -11.13 -4.69 4.75
C ASP A 9 -9.93 -5.03 5.65
N PRO A 10 -9.68 -4.24 6.70
CA PRO A 10 -8.51 -4.48 7.57
C PRO A 10 -8.45 -5.86 8.19
N ALA A 11 -9.58 -6.44 8.57
CA ALA A 11 -9.58 -7.78 9.19
C ALA A 11 -9.13 -8.86 8.21
N THR A 12 -9.65 -8.83 6.99
CA THR A 12 -9.26 -9.78 5.94
C THR A 12 -7.80 -9.56 5.54
N ALA A 13 -7.39 -8.30 5.44
CA ALA A 13 -6.00 -7.95 5.13
C ALA A 13 -5.07 -8.52 6.19
N ARG A 14 -5.40 -8.37 7.47
CA ARG A 14 -4.59 -8.89 8.55
C ARG A 14 -4.43 -10.40 8.46
N GLN A 15 -5.52 -11.11 8.21
CA GLN A 15 -5.48 -12.56 8.07
C GLN A 15 -4.56 -12.99 6.93
N THR A 16 -4.64 -12.31 5.79
CA THR A 16 -3.83 -12.62 4.62
C THR A 16 -2.36 -12.35 4.90
N ILE A 17 -2.06 -11.26 5.59
CA ILE A 17 -0.69 -10.91 5.97
C ILE A 17 -0.11 -11.95 6.92
N GLU A 18 -0.87 -12.32 7.94
CA GLU A 18 -0.41 -13.27 8.95
C GLU A 18 -0.20 -14.68 8.39
N SER A 19 -0.92 -15.03 7.34
CA SER A 19 -0.74 -16.33 6.68
C SER A 19 0.49 -16.38 5.78
N GLY A 20 1.18 -15.24 5.58
CA GLY A 20 2.34 -15.17 4.70
C GLY A 20 1.98 -15.08 3.22
N GLN A 21 0.72 -14.87 2.88
CA GLN A 21 0.26 -14.83 1.49
C GLN A 21 0.10 -13.42 0.94
N ALA A 22 0.56 -12.41 1.66
CA ALA A 22 0.42 -11.03 1.24
C ALA A 22 1.76 -10.31 1.14
N ILE A 23 1.84 -9.41 0.17
CA ILE A 23 2.90 -8.41 0.06
C ILE A 23 2.22 -7.06 0.26
N VAL A 24 2.71 -6.26 1.21
CA VAL A 24 2.08 -4.99 1.55
C VAL A 24 2.94 -3.84 1.02
N LEU A 25 2.30 -2.90 0.34
CA LEU A 25 2.96 -1.72 -0.21
C LEU A 25 2.45 -0.47 0.49
N ASP A 26 3.37 0.24 1.12
CA ASP A 26 3.08 1.49 1.84
C ASP A 26 3.36 2.68 0.93
N VAL A 27 2.30 3.34 0.48
CA VAL A 27 2.40 4.49 -0.42
C VAL A 27 2.25 5.77 0.39
N THR A 28 3.19 5.99 1.30
CA THR A 28 3.17 7.15 2.20
C THR A 28 4.19 8.19 1.75
N SER A 29 3.74 9.46 1.72
CA SER A 29 4.64 10.57 1.44
C SER A 29 5.70 10.71 2.53
N PRO A 30 6.96 11.02 2.18
CA PRO A 30 8.00 11.26 3.18
C PRO A 30 7.64 12.35 4.19
N PHE A 31 6.82 13.32 3.78
CA PHE A 31 6.37 14.36 4.70
C PHE A 31 5.44 13.83 5.79
N ILE A 32 4.63 12.85 5.45
CA ILE A 32 3.65 12.27 6.36
C ILE A 32 4.30 11.14 7.16
N GLU A 33 5.30 10.50 6.60
CA GLU A 33 6.00 9.39 7.22
C GLU A 33 6.46 9.71 8.65
N ASN A 34 7.08 10.87 8.82
CA ASN A 34 7.57 11.28 10.13
C ASN A 34 6.43 11.57 11.12
N ALA A 35 5.32 12.08 10.63
CA ALA A 35 4.16 12.36 11.48
C ALA A 35 3.44 11.08 11.92
N VAL A 36 3.37 10.10 11.04
CA VAL A 36 2.68 8.84 11.32
C VAL A 36 3.51 7.92 12.21
N LYS A 37 4.82 7.96 12.06
CA LYS A 37 5.77 7.18 12.88
C LYS A 37 5.57 5.68 12.87
N GLY A 38 5.00 5.14 11.79
CA GLY A 38 4.79 3.72 11.73
C GLY A 38 4.21 3.25 10.41
N LYS A 39 4.19 1.94 10.24
CA LYS A 39 3.64 1.29 9.06
C LYS A 39 3.12 -0.09 9.44
N ILE A 40 2.39 -0.72 8.53
CA ILE A 40 2.01 -2.12 8.70
C ILE A 40 3.31 -2.95 8.67
N PRO A 41 3.47 -3.91 9.60
CA PRO A 41 4.71 -4.70 9.69
C PRO A 41 5.05 -5.37 8.36
N GLY A 42 6.31 -5.24 7.94
CA GLY A 42 6.79 -5.83 6.71
C GLY A 42 6.43 -5.07 5.43
N ALA A 43 5.73 -3.96 5.53
CA ALA A 43 5.34 -3.18 4.35
C ALA A 43 6.56 -2.58 3.65
N LEU A 44 6.53 -2.65 2.33
CA LEU A 44 7.56 -2.06 1.48
C LEU A 44 7.13 -0.64 1.11
N ARG A 45 8.01 0.33 1.29
CA ARG A 45 7.69 1.71 0.98
C ARG A 45 7.84 2.01 -0.50
N VAL A 46 6.84 2.67 -1.06
CA VAL A 46 6.81 3.09 -2.45
C VAL A 46 6.53 4.58 -2.51
N SER A 47 7.33 5.32 -3.26
CA SER A 47 7.18 6.77 -3.36
C SER A 47 5.88 7.13 -4.10
N PRO A 48 4.96 7.88 -3.48
CA PRO A 48 3.76 8.34 -4.17
C PRO A 48 4.08 9.31 -5.31
N ARG A 49 5.21 10.01 -5.23
CA ARG A 49 5.59 10.97 -6.25
C ARG A 49 5.77 10.31 -7.61
N ALA A 50 6.42 9.17 -7.65
CA ALA A 50 6.59 8.43 -8.90
C ALA A 50 5.26 7.90 -9.43
N ILE A 51 4.38 7.47 -8.52
CA ILE A 51 3.08 6.92 -8.89
C ILE A 51 2.18 7.98 -9.49
N LEU A 52 2.23 9.20 -8.97
CA LEU A 52 1.37 10.29 -9.42
C LEU A 52 1.90 11.03 -10.65
N ASP A 53 3.06 10.65 -11.15
CA ASP A 53 3.61 11.23 -12.36
C ASP A 53 2.76 10.82 -13.56
N ARG A 54 2.09 11.79 -14.17
CA ARG A 54 1.16 11.55 -15.27
C ARG A 54 1.83 11.09 -16.56
N ASN A 55 3.14 11.28 -16.67
CA ASN A 55 3.91 10.82 -17.82
C ASN A 55 4.29 9.35 -17.74
N ARG A 56 3.98 8.70 -16.63
CA ARG A 56 4.31 7.30 -16.46
C ARG A 56 3.09 6.43 -16.71
N HIS A 57 3.32 5.30 -17.36
CA HIS A 57 2.27 4.32 -17.64
C HIS A 57 2.27 3.23 -16.57
N ALA A 58 1.19 2.44 -16.55
CA ALA A 58 1.05 1.36 -15.57
C ALA A 58 2.25 0.41 -15.56
N VAL A 59 2.74 0.04 -16.74
CA VAL A 59 3.88 -0.86 -16.85
C VAL A 59 5.14 -0.27 -16.22
N ASP A 60 5.34 1.04 -16.35
CA ASP A 60 6.50 1.71 -15.78
C ASP A 60 6.43 1.71 -14.25
N LEU A 61 5.24 1.94 -13.71
CA LEU A 61 5.04 1.95 -12.26
C LEU A 61 5.34 0.58 -11.66
N VAL A 62 4.89 -0.46 -12.33
CA VAL A 62 5.10 -1.83 -11.84
C VAL A 62 6.56 -2.26 -11.99
N ASN A 63 7.22 -1.87 -13.09
CA ASN A 63 8.62 -2.21 -13.32
C ASN A 63 9.57 -1.58 -12.30
N ASP A 64 9.18 -0.45 -11.70
CA ASP A 64 9.99 0.22 -10.70
C ASP A 64 9.89 -0.45 -9.32
N LEU A 65 8.94 -1.35 -9.14
CA LEU A 65 8.77 -2.05 -7.88
C LEU A 65 9.76 -3.20 -7.76
N PRO A 66 10.09 -3.62 -6.53
CA PRO A 66 10.85 -4.86 -6.36
C PRO A 66 10.07 -6.03 -6.92
N ASP A 67 10.75 -7.14 -7.15
CA ASP A 67 10.10 -8.35 -7.67
C ASP A 67 8.94 -8.75 -6.78
N LEU A 68 7.74 -8.70 -7.35
CA LEU A 68 6.53 -9.09 -6.65
C LEU A 68 6.06 -10.44 -7.18
N SER A 69 5.70 -11.32 -6.26
CA SER A 69 5.16 -12.62 -6.63
C SER A 69 3.73 -12.49 -7.13
N ARG A 70 3.44 -13.07 -8.30
CA ARG A 70 2.07 -13.13 -8.80
C ARG A 70 1.21 -14.14 -8.06
N ASP A 71 1.85 -14.98 -7.24
CA ASP A 71 1.14 -15.98 -6.44
C ASP A 71 0.65 -15.44 -5.10
N LYS A 72 1.03 -14.20 -4.78
CA LYS A 72 0.62 -13.58 -3.53
C LYS A 72 -0.37 -12.45 -3.76
N THR A 73 -1.17 -12.17 -2.74
CA THR A 73 -2.05 -11.01 -2.72
C THR A 73 -1.23 -9.77 -2.42
N ILE A 74 -1.41 -8.72 -3.19
CA ILE A 74 -0.73 -7.44 -2.96
C ILE A 74 -1.73 -6.47 -2.36
N ILE A 75 -1.36 -5.87 -1.23
CA ILE A 75 -2.22 -4.93 -0.53
C ILE A 75 -1.50 -3.59 -0.48
N ALA A 76 -2.10 -2.58 -1.10
CA ALA A 76 -1.55 -1.22 -1.11
C ALA A 76 -2.35 -0.34 -0.16
N TYR A 77 -1.68 0.58 0.51
CA TYR A 77 -2.36 1.55 1.36
C TYR A 77 -1.58 2.86 1.42
N CYS A 78 -2.26 3.91 1.83
CA CYS A 78 -1.61 5.18 2.16
C CYS A 78 -2.15 5.71 3.48
N THR A 79 -1.56 6.79 3.96
CA THR A 79 -1.89 7.36 5.27
C THR A 79 -2.75 8.61 5.17
N CYS A 80 -2.92 9.16 3.99
CA CYS A 80 -3.72 10.35 3.78
C CYS A 80 -5.15 9.99 3.38
N ALA A 81 -6.05 10.93 3.58
CA ALA A 81 -7.46 10.75 3.21
C ALA A 81 -7.65 10.63 1.71
N ASP A 82 -6.67 11.09 0.94
CA ASP A 82 -6.74 11.14 -0.51
C ASP A 82 -6.22 9.89 -1.15
N GLU A 83 -6.40 8.80 -0.94
CA GLU A 83 -5.90 7.52 -1.46
C GLU A 83 -5.57 7.48 -2.97
N GLU A 84 -5.28 8.63 -3.59
CA GLU A 84 -5.05 8.69 -5.04
C GLU A 84 -3.87 7.84 -5.49
N ALA A 85 -2.73 7.97 -4.81
CA ALA A 85 -1.53 7.24 -5.19
C ALA A 85 -1.70 5.74 -5.00
N SER A 86 -2.26 5.30 -3.88
CA SER A 86 -2.47 3.88 -3.64
C SER A 86 -3.51 3.29 -4.59
N THR A 87 -4.55 4.06 -4.92
CA THR A 87 -5.55 3.63 -5.89
C THR A 87 -4.92 3.45 -7.27
N ARG A 88 -4.12 4.42 -7.70
CA ARG A 88 -3.47 4.34 -9.00
C ARG A 88 -2.51 3.16 -9.08
N LEU A 89 -1.73 2.94 -8.02
CA LEU A 89 -0.81 1.81 -7.97
C LEU A 89 -1.56 0.48 -8.02
N THR A 90 -2.65 0.36 -7.27
CA THR A 90 -3.47 -0.86 -7.26
C THR A 90 -4.02 -1.15 -8.66
N ARG A 91 -4.52 -0.13 -9.33
CA ARG A 91 -5.02 -0.30 -10.70
C ARG A 91 -3.90 -0.72 -11.68
N ALA A 92 -2.73 -0.10 -11.54
CA ALA A 92 -1.60 -0.45 -12.38
C ALA A 92 -1.18 -1.91 -12.19
N LEU A 93 -1.12 -2.36 -10.95
CA LEU A 93 -0.78 -3.74 -10.65
C LEU A 93 -1.80 -4.72 -11.23
N ARG A 94 -3.09 -4.42 -11.07
CA ARG A 94 -4.15 -5.27 -11.62
C ARG A 94 -4.08 -5.33 -13.13
N SER A 95 -3.76 -4.22 -13.80
CA SER A 95 -3.62 -4.20 -15.26
C SER A 95 -2.46 -5.07 -15.74
N GLN A 96 -1.48 -5.34 -14.89
CA GLN A 96 -0.32 -6.17 -15.19
C GLN A 96 -0.48 -7.61 -14.66
N GLY A 97 -1.68 -7.98 -14.25
CA GLY A 97 -1.98 -9.37 -13.88
C GLY A 97 -1.72 -9.73 -12.41
N TYR A 98 -1.49 -8.75 -11.57
CA TYR A 98 -1.32 -9.01 -10.13
C TYR A 98 -2.65 -9.01 -9.40
N ASP A 99 -2.74 -9.82 -8.34
CA ASP A 99 -3.89 -9.84 -7.43
C ASP A 99 -3.72 -8.72 -6.40
N ALA A 100 -4.04 -7.50 -6.81
CA ALA A 100 -3.80 -6.31 -6.01
C ALA A 100 -5.09 -5.74 -5.44
N TRP A 101 -5.03 -5.32 -4.18
CA TRP A 101 -6.16 -4.80 -3.43
C TRP A 101 -5.76 -3.51 -2.71
N LEU A 102 -6.76 -2.65 -2.51
CA LEU A 102 -6.59 -1.40 -1.78
C LEU A 102 -7.14 -1.59 -0.36
N LEU A 103 -6.32 -1.27 0.64
CA LEU A 103 -6.76 -1.40 2.03
C LEU A 103 -7.82 -0.35 2.33
N GLU A 104 -9.03 -0.83 2.66
CA GLU A 104 -10.16 0.04 2.96
C GLU A 104 -9.87 0.89 4.20
N GLY A 105 -9.98 2.20 4.04
CA GLY A 105 -9.70 3.15 5.11
C GLY A 105 -8.23 3.40 5.37
N GLY A 106 -7.33 2.74 4.64
CA GLY A 106 -5.89 2.95 4.76
C GLY A 106 -5.32 2.67 6.13
N LEU A 107 -4.17 3.26 6.41
CA LEU A 107 -3.51 3.07 7.71
C LEU A 107 -4.35 3.53 8.90
N PRO A 108 -5.12 4.64 8.81
CA PRO A 108 -5.97 5.04 9.93
C PRO A 108 -6.94 3.96 10.36
N ALA A 109 -7.55 3.24 9.42
CA ALA A 109 -8.48 2.15 9.75
C ALA A 109 -7.76 0.97 10.40
N TRP A 110 -6.56 0.65 9.94
CA TRP A 110 -5.73 -0.40 10.51
C TRP A 110 -5.40 -0.08 11.98
N ARG A 111 -4.99 1.15 12.23
CA ARG A 111 -4.66 1.60 13.59
C ARG A 111 -5.88 1.63 14.49
N ALA A 112 -7.00 2.10 13.98
CA ALA A 112 -8.24 2.16 14.75
C ALA A 112 -8.72 0.77 15.16
N ALA A 113 -8.41 -0.25 14.38
CA ALA A 113 -8.73 -1.63 14.71
C ALA A 113 -7.79 -2.21 15.78
N GLY A 114 -6.75 -1.49 16.16
CA GLY A 114 -5.78 -1.95 17.16
C GLY A 114 -4.81 -2.99 16.64
N TYR A 115 -4.61 -3.05 15.33
CA TYR A 115 -3.73 -4.05 14.73
C TYR A 115 -2.26 -3.65 14.82
N PRO A 116 -1.33 -4.62 14.69
CA PRO A 116 0.09 -4.37 14.91
C PRO A 116 0.68 -3.30 13.99
N MET A 117 1.59 -2.50 14.53
CA MET A 117 2.32 -1.47 13.81
C MET A 117 3.81 -1.68 13.97
N GLU A 118 4.55 -1.46 12.90
CA GLU A 118 6.00 -1.45 12.94
C GLU A 118 6.45 0.00 13.00
N LEU A 119 7.19 0.35 14.05
CA LEU A 119 7.63 1.73 14.24
C LEU A 119 8.77 2.10 13.29
N ASN A 120 8.77 3.36 12.87
CA ASN A 120 9.87 3.89 12.05
C ASN A 120 11.13 4.01 12.89
N ARG A 121 12.19 3.33 12.48
CA ARG A 121 13.47 3.40 13.16
C ARG A 121 14.43 4.40 12.54
N ALA A 122 14.12 4.87 11.35
CA ALA A 122 15.01 5.71 10.58
C ALA A 122 15.38 7.02 11.29
N VAL A 123 14.60 7.41 12.28
CA VAL A 123 14.78 8.66 13.00
C VAL A 123 15.48 8.46 14.33
N ALA A 124 15.83 7.26 14.66
CA ALA A 124 16.42 6.93 15.94
C ALA A 124 17.92 7.22 15.96
N ALA A 125 18.35 8.26 15.45
CA ALA A 125 19.76 8.61 15.47
C ALA A 125 20.11 9.30 16.79
#